data_0d6314a0b1af7d24a22436fc877315fe
#
_entry.id   0d6314a0b1af7d24a22436fc877315fe
#
_cell.length_a   1.000
_cell.length_b   1.000
_cell.length_c   1.000
_cell.angle_alpha   90.00
_cell.angle_beta   90.00
_cell.angle_gamma   90.00
#
_symmetry.space_group_name_H-M   'P 1'
#
loop_
_entity.id
_entity.type
_entity.pdbx_description
1 polymer ?
#
loop_
_entity_poly.entity_id
_entity_poly.type
_entity_poly.pdbx_seq_one_letter_code
_entity_poly.pdbx_strand_id
1 'polypeptide(L)'
;LRTVLVSLLASAAAVALGVSGAGVTFAFLNASAPVAQGSVQAGTFGIRIGDGASAPLPAQKLSPASPPTWAFSVTNTGAAPADLAARIAAPGGPAYATSARGSLAQVANEAACTTALAGTSALNGYAKPALGSLAPGETKMFCLVVSLPNPLPANGSGSAHSFTLTIDAVQKGA
;
A
#
# COMPACT_ATOMS: atom_id res chain seq x y z
N LEU A 1 18.63 26.00 75.31
CA LEU A 1 17.64 24.98 75.04
C LEU A 1 16.52 25.44 74.11
N ARG A 2 15.95 26.66 74.31
CA ARG A 2 14.88 27.25 73.48
C ARG A 2 15.29 27.45 72.03
N THR A 3 16.51 27.94 71.78
CA THR A 3 17.04 28.20 70.42
C THR A 3 17.31 26.91 69.64
N VAL A 4 17.73 25.83 70.30
CA VAL A 4 17.95 24.55 69.65
C VAL A 4 16.62 23.87 69.27
N LEU A 5 15.60 24.02 70.10
CA LEU A 5 14.26 23.48 69.81
C LEU A 5 13.60 24.20 68.61
N VAL A 6 13.78 25.52 68.50
CA VAL A 6 13.22 26.31 67.38
C VAL A 6 13.95 25.95 66.05
N SER A 7 15.26 25.75 66.11
CA SER A 7 16.00 25.35 64.86
C SER A 7 15.68 23.90 64.43
N LEU A 8 15.43 22.99 65.35
CA LEU A 8 14.99 21.64 65.00
C LEU A 8 13.57 21.62 64.42
N LEU A 9 12.66 22.41 64.92
CA LEU A 9 11.31 22.53 64.38
C LEU A 9 11.32 23.18 62.99
N ALA A 10 12.15 24.19 62.77
CA ALA A 10 12.28 24.86 61.45
C ALA A 10 12.88 23.92 60.38
N SER A 11 13.87 23.11 60.76
CA SER A 11 14.46 22.13 59.80
C SER A 11 13.51 20.99 59.48
N ALA A 12 12.74 20.52 60.46
CA ALA A 12 11.70 19.49 60.21
C ALA A 12 10.59 19.99 59.26
N ALA A 13 10.16 21.23 59.43
CA ALA A 13 9.15 21.84 58.55
C ALA A 13 9.68 21.99 57.11
N ALA A 14 10.95 22.41 56.92
CA ALA A 14 11.56 22.54 55.60
C ALA A 14 11.68 21.19 54.86
N VAL A 15 12.04 20.13 55.58
CA VAL A 15 12.10 18.78 55.00
C VAL A 15 10.72 18.27 54.64
N ALA A 16 9.70 18.48 55.47
CA ALA A 16 8.34 18.08 55.16
C ALA A 16 7.75 18.79 53.97
N LEU A 17 8.05 20.06 53.76
CA LEU A 17 7.64 20.84 52.57
C LEU A 17 8.43 20.42 51.33
N GLY A 18 9.69 20.11 51.47
CA GLY A 18 10.52 19.63 50.35
C GLY A 18 10.07 18.26 49.82
N VAL A 19 9.74 17.32 50.70
CA VAL A 19 9.25 15.97 50.35
C VAL A 19 7.87 16.03 49.74
N SER A 20 6.96 16.86 50.22
CA SER A 20 5.63 17.02 49.63
C SER A 20 5.67 17.68 48.25
N GLY A 21 6.60 18.65 48.04
CA GLY A 21 6.82 19.24 46.70
C GLY A 21 7.42 18.28 45.70
N ALA A 22 8.38 17.44 46.13
CA ALA A 22 8.98 16.45 45.27
C ALA A 22 7.99 15.32 44.92
N GLY A 23 7.14 14.89 45.86
CA GLY A 23 6.11 13.89 45.62
C GLY A 23 5.05 14.35 44.63
N VAL A 24 4.67 15.62 44.65
CA VAL A 24 3.68 16.21 43.73
C VAL A 24 4.26 16.32 42.32
N THR A 25 5.53 16.74 42.18
CA THR A 25 6.20 16.78 40.87
C THR A 25 6.44 15.40 40.29
N PHE A 26 6.77 14.41 41.12
CA PHE A 26 6.91 13.02 40.66
C PHE A 26 5.56 12.40 40.28
N ALA A 27 4.50 12.71 41.01
CA ALA A 27 3.15 12.28 40.68
C ALA A 27 2.65 12.93 39.38
N PHE A 28 3.07 14.16 39.09
CA PHE A 28 2.69 14.85 37.84
C PHE A 28 3.48 14.33 36.64
N LEU A 29 4.72 13.91 36.82
CA LEU A 29 5.54 13.32 35.75
C LEU A 29 5.24 11.82 35.53
N ASN A 30 4.74 11.12 36.54
CA ASN A 30 4.32 9.72 36.48
C ASN A 30 2.80 9.51 36.56
N ALA A 31 2.01 10.58 36.55
CA ALA A 31 0.59 10.43 36.35
C ALA A 31 0.35 9.95 34.89
N SER A 32 0.49 8.66 34.69
CA SER A 32 -0.35 7.98 33.73
C SER A 32 -1.78 8.20 34.23
N ALA A 33 -2.44 9.27 33.81
CA ALA A 33 -3.87 9.32 33.87
C ALA A 33 -4.34 8.02 33.19
N PRO A 34 -5.15 7.17 33.83
CA PRO A 34 -5.83 6.14 33.08
C PRO A 34 -6.68 6.90 32.07
N VAL A 35 -6.15 7.07 30.88
CA VAL A 35 -6.96 7.38 29.71
C VAL A 35 -7.98 6.26 29.76
N ALA A 36 -9.26 6.61 29.99
CA ALA A 36 -10.34 5.66 29.88
C ALA A 36 -9.99 4.78 28.68
N GLN A 37 -9.94 3.47 28.89
CA GLN A 37 -9.46 2.52 27.90
C GLN A 37 -10.27 2.74 26.61
N GLY A 38 -9.83 3.69 25.81
CA GLY A 38 -10.25 3.81 24.44
C GLY A 38 -9.53 2.67 23.74
N SER A 39 -10.26 1.62 23.38
CA SER A 39 -9.72 0.64 22.46
C SER A 39 -9.48 1.36 21.15
N VAL A 40 -8.23 1.71 20.87
CA VAL A 40 -7.83 2.11 19.51
C VAL A 40 -7.83 0.83 18.71
N GLN A 41 -8.95 0.55 18.08
CA GLN A 41 -9.04 -0.54 17.13
C GLN A 41 -8.35 -0.05 15.85
N ALA A 42 -7.14 -0.55 15.59
CA ALA A 42 -6.50 -0.36 14.30
C ALA A 42 -7.44 -0.95 13.25
N GLY A 43 -7.86 -0.13 12.30
CA GLY A 43 -8.69 -0.58 11.19
C GLY A 43 -7.97 -1.71 10.44
N THR A 44 -8.69 -2.73 10.02
CA THR A 44 -8.14 -3.78 9.17
C THR A 44 -7.80 -3.17 7.81
N PHE A 45 -6.56 -3.37 7.36
CA PHE A 45 -6.13 -3.01 6.01
C PHE A 45 -6.02 -4.28 5.17
N GLY A 46 -6.59 -4.27 3.98
CA GLY A 46 -6.49 -5.40 3.06
C GLY A 46 -7.02 -5.07 1.68
N ILE A 47 -6.40 -5.65 0.67
CA ILE A 47 -6.91 -5.67 -0.70
C ILE A 47 -6.99 -7.12 -1.18
N ARG A 48 -7.94 -7.37 -2.07
CA ARG A 48 -8.13 -8.65 -2.76
C ARG A 48 -8.11 -8.42 -4.26
N ILE A 49 -7.41 -9.30 -4.97
CA ILE A 49 -7.35 -9.31 -6.43
C ILE A 49 -8.07 -10.57 -6.91
N GLY A 50 -9.17 -10.40 -7.63
CA GLY A 50 -10.06 -11.52 -7.92
C GLY A 50 -10.60 -12.11 -6.62
N ASP A 51 -10.41 -13.40 -6.39
CA ASP A 51 -10.91 -14.13 -5.22
C ASP A 51 -9.87 -14.26 -4.08
N GLY A 52 -8.68 -13.70 -4.23
CA GLY A 52 -7.59 -13.88 -3.26
C GLY A 52 -6.66 -12.68 -3.11
N ALA A 53 -5.58 -12.87 -2.38
CA ALA A 53 -4.49 -11.90 -2.26
C ALA A 53 -3.65 -11.80 -3.55
N SER A 54 -3.75 -12.78 -4.43
CA SER A 54 -3.13 -12.83 -5.75
C SER A 54 -4.03 -13.62 -6.71
N ALA A 55 -4.06 -13.22 -7.98
CA ALA A 55 -4.72 -13.97 -9.04
C ALA A 55 -3.69 -14.26 -10.13
N PRO A 56 -3.50 -15.53 -10.53
CA PRO A 56 -2.70 -15.84 -11.68
C PRO A 56 -3.39 -15.31 -12.94
N LEU A 57 -2.68 -14.54 -13.76
CA LEU A 57 -3.17 -14.17 -15.07
C LEU A 57 -3.07 -15.38 -16.01
N PRO A 58 -4.14 -15.76 -16.73
CA PRO A 58 -4.10 -16.87 -17.67
C PRO A 58 -2.99 -16.68 -18.69
N ALA A 59 -2.26 -17.76 -18.97
CA ALA A 59 -1.23 -17.72 -19.99
C ALA A 59 -1.83 -17.43 -21.37
N GLN A 60 -1.32 -16.40 -22.04
CA GLN A 60 -1.75 -16.01 -23.39
C GLN A 60 -0.54 -15.90 -24.32
N LYS A 61 -0.75 -16.21 -25.59
CA LYS A 61 0.28 -16.01 -26.60
C LYS A 61 0.39 -14.53 -26.92
N LEU A 62 1.59 -13.98 -26.80
CA LEU A 62 1.88 -12.61 -27.20
C LEU A 62 2.06 -12.56 -28.73
N SER A 63 1.27 -11.74 -29.40
CA SER A 63 1.36 -11.48 -30.84
C SER A 63 1.24 -10.01 -31.13
N PRO A 64 2.03 -9.44 -32.06
CA PRO A 64 1.86 -8.04 -32.48
C PRO A 64 0.48 -7.76 -33.08
N ALA A 65 -0.10 -8.75 -33.77
CA ALA A 65 -1.39 -8.60 -34.43
C ALA A 65 -2.58 -8.76 -33.46
N SER A 66 -2.36 -9.41 -32.30
CA SER A 66 -3.40 -9.66 -31.31
C SER A 66 -2.82 -9.50 -29.89
N PRO A 67 -2.73 -8.28 -29.40
CA PRO A 67 -2.27 -8.02 -28.04
C PRO A 67 -3.20 -8.69 -27.03
N PRO A 68 -2.69 -9.52 -26.09
CA PRO A 68 -3.50 -10.09 -25.04
C PRO A 68 -3.99 -9.03 -24.07
N THR A 69 -5.18 -9.29 -23.53
CA THR A 69 -5.83 -8.48 -22.52
C THR A 69 -6.21 -9.33 -21.32
N TRP A 70 -6.09 -8.77 -20.11
CA TRP A 70 -6.51 -9.41 -18.86
C TRP A 70 -7.36 -8.44 -18.06
N ALA A 71 -8.62 -8.82 -17.85
CA ALA A 71 -9.50 -8.13 -16.92
C ALA A 71 -9.38 -8.77 -15.54
N PHE A 72 -9.30 -7.96 -14.49
CA PHE A 72 -9.31 -8.42 -13.11
C PHE A 72 -9.92 -7.37 -12.18
N SER A 73 -10.50 -7.83 -11.09
CA SER A 73 -11.08 -6.97 -10.06
C SER A 73 -10.09 -6.73 -8.92
N VAL A 74 -10.16 -5.54 -8.33
CA VAL A 74 -9.48 -5.20 -7.08
C VAL A 74 -10.51 -4.69 -6.09
N THR A 75 -10.57 -5.31 -4.92
CA THR A 75 -11.50 -4.98 -3.84
C THR A 75 -10.75 -4.50 -2.62
N ASN A 76 -11.16 -3.40 -2.04
CA ASN A 76 -10.70 -2.98 -0.73
C ASN A 76 -11.48 -3.74 0.35
N THR A 77 -10.84 -4.67 1.03
CA THR A 77 -11.44 -5.44 2.13
C THR A 77 -11.16 -4.81 3.50
N GLY A 78 -10.47 -3.69 3.52
CA GLY A 78 -10.15 -2.93 4.72
C GLY A 78 -11.27 -2.00 5.16
N ALA A 79 -11.11 -1.42 6.33
CA ALA A 79 -12.07 -0.50 6.95
C ALA A 79 -11.85 0.98 6.57
N ALA A 80 -10.76 1.31 5.86
CA ALA A 80 -10.42 2.66 5.46
C ALA A 80 -10.22 2.76 3.93
N PRO A 81 -10.40 3.94 3.33
CA PRO A 81 -10.08 4.16 1.92
C PRO A 81 -8.62 3.85 1.61
N ALA A 82 -8.34 3.36 0.41
CA ALA A 82 -7.01 3.02 -0.05
C ALA A 82 -6.71 3.67 -1.41
N ASP A 83 -5.54 4.26 -1.54
CA ASP A 83 -5.01 4.70 -2.83
C ASP A 83 -4.20 3.56 -3.45
N LEU A 84 -4.41 3.32 -4.73
CA LEU A 84 -3.80 2.24 -5.48
C LEU A 84 -2.65 2.74 -6.36
N ALA A 85 -1.58 1.98 -6.39
CA ALA A 85 -0.51 2.10 -7.35
C ALA A 85 -0.24 0.73 -8.00
N ALA A 86 0.35 0.75 -9.17
CA ALA A 86 0.71 -0.48 -9.88
C ALA A 86 2.13 -0.43 -10.42
N ARG A 87 2.78 -1.60 -10.45
CA ARG A 87 4.08 -1.79 -11.06
C ARG A 87 4.16 -3.16 -11.73
N ILE A 88 4.93 -3.24 -12.80
CA ILE A 88 5.20 -4.49 -13.50
C ILE A 88 6.70 -4.75 -13.52
N ALA A 89 7.06 -5.94 -13.09
CA ALA A 89 8.39 -6.50 -13.27
C ALA A 89 8.34 -7.60 -14.32
N ALA A 90 9.12 -7.46 -15.37
CA ALA A 90 9.23 -8.42 -16.46
C ALA A 90 10.69 -8.86 -16.62
N PRO A 91 11.15 -9.82 -15.79
CA PRO A 91 12.55 -10.25 -15.77
C PRO A 91 12.95 -11.11 -16.99
N GLY A 92 12.08 -11.22 -17.98
CA GLY A 92 12.30 -12.02 -19.19
C GLY A 92 13.45 -11.52 -20.07
N GLY A 93 13.82 -12.33 -21.06
CA GLY A 93 14.97 -12.11 -21.94
C GLY A 93 15.00 -10.73 -22.59
N PRO A 94 16.19 -10.20 -22.91
CA PRO A 94 16.43 -8.79 -23.24
C PRO A 94 15.57 -8.26 -24.40
N ALA A 95 15.24 -9.08 -25.38
CA ALA A 95 14.47 -8.63 -26.55
C ALA A 95 13.02 -8.24 -26.21
N TYR A 96 12.38 -8.94 -25.26
CA TYR A 96 11.00 -8.65 -24.87
C TYR A 96 10.91 -7.61 -23.78
N ALA A 97 11.81 -7.66 -22.80
CA ALA A 97 11.81 -6.72 -21.68
C ALA A 97 11.90 -5.27 -22.15
N THR A 98 12.60 -5.02 -23.24
CA THR A 98 12.76 -3.68 -23.82
C THR A 98 11.70 -3.34 -24.86
N SER A 99 11.11 -4.33 -25.52
CA SER A 99 10.21 -4.12 -26.66
C SER A 99 8.74 -4.21 -26.32
N ALA A 100 8.37 -5.04 -25.34
CA ALA A 100 6.98 -5.16 -24.91
C ALA A 100 6.50 -3.86 -24.26
N ARG A 101 5.26 -3.50 -24.56
CA ARG A 101 4.57 -2.34 -24.00
C ARG A 101 3.43 -2.80 -23.11
N GLY A 102 3.21 -2.09 -22.03
CA GLY A 102 2.14 -2.33 -21.09
C GLY A 102 1.22 -1.13 -20.96
N SER A 103 -0.05 -1.41 -20.70
CA SER A 103 -1.04 -0.42 -20.30
C SER A 103 -1.95 -1.01 -19.25
N LEU A 104 -2.19 -0.26 -18.19
CA LEU A 104 -3.12 -0.63 -17.13
C LEU A 104 -4.13 0.49 -16.95
N ALA A 105 -5.42 0.19 -17.10
CA ALA A 105 -6.50 1.14 -17.00
C ALA A 105 -7.66 0.58 -16.17
N GLN A 106 -8.36 1.45 -15.45
CA GLN A 106 -9.65 1.11 -14.89
C GLN A 106 -10.69 1.02 -16.02
N VAL A 107 -11.53 -0.01 -15.95
CA VAL A 107 -12.61 -0.24 -16.91
C VAL A 107 -13.94 -0.44 -16.18
N ALA A 108 -15.05 -0.23 -16.88
CA ALA A 108 -16.36 -0.39 -16.27
C ALA A 108 -16.73 -1.86 -16.05
N ASN A 109 -16.29 -2.75 -16.94
CA ASN A 109 -16.57 -4.19 -16.90
C ASN A 109 -15.53 -4.94 -17.76
N GLU A 110 -15.61 -6.27 -17.75
CA GLU A 110 -14.68 -7.13 -18.49
C GLU A 110 -14.74 -6.87 -20.01
N ALA A 111 -15.94 -6.63 -20.57
CA ALA A 111 -16.10 -6.39 -22.01
C ALA A 111 -15.43 -5.08 -22.48
N ALA A 112 -15.21 -4.13 -21.57
CA ALA A 112 -14.48 -2.90 -21.85
C ALA A 112 -12.95 -3.10 -21.86
N CYS A 113 -12.46 -4.27 -21.47
CA CYS A 113 -11.04 -4.63 -21.53
C CYS A 113 -10.67 -5.06 -22.94
N THR A 114 -10.27 -4.10 -23.77
CA THR A 114 -9.98 -4.31 -25.18
C THR A 114 -8.57 -3.86 -25.55
N THR A 115 -8.11 -4.29 -26.71
CA THR A 115 -6.81 -3.89 -27.27
C THR A 115 -6.71 -2.39 -27.58
N ALA A 116 -7.83 -1.67 -27.66
CA ALA A 116 -7.86 -0.21 -27.81
C ALA A 116 -7.21 0.53 -26.63
N LEU A 117 -7.05 -0.14 -25.48
CA LEU A 117 -6.36 0.39 -24.31
C LEU A 117 -4.84 0.17 -24.36
N ALA A 118 -4.30 -0.37 -25.46
CA ALA A 118 -2.86 -0.58 -25.61
C ALA A 118 -2.09 0.74 -25.44
N GLY A 119 -1.00 0.67 -24.67
CA GLY A 119 -0.17 1.83 -24.34
C GLY A 119 1.22 1.73 -24.95
N THR A 120 1.98 2.80 -24.79
CA THR A 120 3.35 2.93 -25.31
C THR A 120 4.43 2.77 -24.24
N SER A 121 4.05 2.63 -22.96
CA SER A 121 4.99 2.50 -21.85
C SER A 121 5.69 1.15 -21.90
N ALA A 122 6.99 1.12 -21.61
CA ALA A 122 7.73 -0.15 -21.51
C ALA A 122 7.07 -1.06 -20.45
N LEU A 123 6.95 -2.36 -20.78
CA LEU A 123 6.37 -3.33 -19.84
C LEU A 123 7.27 -3.54 -18.62
N ASN A 124 8.56 -3.75 -18.86
CA ASN A 124 9.53 -3.87 -17.77
C ASN A 124 9.77 -2.50 -17.13
N GLY A 125 9.60 -2.45 -15.82
CA GLY A 125 9.67 -1.18 -15.08
C GLY A 125 8.44 -0.29 -15.25
N TYR A 126 7.35 -0.80 -15.83
CA TYR A 126 6.07 -0.09 -15.85
C TYR A 126 5.67 0.31 -14.44
N ALA A 127 5.33 1.57 -14.26
CA ALA A 127 4.82 2.09 -12.99
C ALA A 127 3.66 3.05 -13.24
N LYS A 128 2.61 2.89 -12.45
CA LYS A 128 1.45 3.77 -12.41
C LYS A 128 1.17 4.15 -10.96
N PRO A 129 1.78 5.24 -10.46
CA PRO A 129 1.71 5.61 -9.05
C PRO A 129 0.31 6.06 -8.61
N ALA A 130 -0.54 6.46 -9.53
CA ALA A 130 -1.94 6.85 -9.29
C ALA A 130 -2.85 5.97 -10.17
N LEU A 131 -3.13 4.75 -9.71
CA LEU A 131 -4.06 3.84 -10.39
C LEU A 131 -5.51 4.19 -10.06
N GLY A 132 -5.77 4.80 -8.92
CA GLY A 132 -7.07 5.21 -8.42
C GLY A 132 -7.19 4.98 -6.92
N SER A 133 -8.37 5.18 -6.37
CA SER A 133 -8.67 4.91 -4.96
C SER A 133 -9.87 3.99 -4.83
N LEU A 134 -9.95 3.25 -3.72
CA LEU A 134 -11.06 2.38 -3.36
C LEU A 134 -11.58 2.79 -1.99
N ALA A 135 -12.90 3.03 -1.89
CA ALA A 135 -13.57 3.11 -0.59
C ALA A 135 -13.59 1.74 0.11
N PRO A 136 -13.86 1.67 1.42
CA PRO A 136 -14.08 0.40 2.11
C PRO A 136 -15.16 -0.43 1.42
N GLY A 137 -14.86 -1.70 1.12
CA GLY A 137 -15.76 -2.62 0.43
C GLY A 137 -15.92 -2.38 -1.07
N GLU A 138 -15.34 -1.31 -1.63
CA GLU A 138 -15.45 -1.00 -3.05
C GLU A 138 -14.64 -1.97 -3.90
N THR A 139 -15.21 -2.37 -5.03
CA THR A 139 -14.56 -3.17 -6.07
C THR A 139 -14.48 -2.37 -7.36
N LYS A 140 -13.29 -2.32 -7.96
CA LYS A 140 -13.09 -1.77 -9.31
C LYS A 140 -12.46 -2.80 -10.22
N MET A 141 -12.82 -2.72 -11.49
CA MET A 141 -12.24 -3.57 -12.52
C MET A 141 -11.13 -2.85 -13.26
N PHE A 142 -10.07 -3.58 -13.53
CA PHE A 142 -8.89 -3.11 -14.26
C PHE A 142 -8.62 -3.99 -15.45
N CYS A 143 -8.02 -3.41 -16.46
CA CYS A 143 -7.59 -4.08 -17.69
C CYS A 143 -6.11 -3.87 -17.88
N LEU A 144 -5.36 -4.97 -17.98
CA LEU A 144 -3.99 -4.99 -18.42
C LEU A 144 -3.95 -5.38 -19.90
N VAL A 145 -3.28 -4.58 -20.72
CA VAL A 145 -2.99 -4.87 -22.12
C VAL A 145 -1.47 -4.95 -22.29
N VAL A 146 -0.99 -6.01 -22.90
CA VAL A 146 0.42 -6.16 -23.25
C VAL A 146 0.55 -6.25 -24.76
N SER A 147 1.31 -5.35 -25.36
CA SER A 147 1.52 -5.30 -26.79
C SER A 147 2.99 -5.48 -27.16
N LEU A 148 3.23 -6.02 -28.32
CA LEU A 148 4.55 -6.16 -28.93
C LEU A 148 4.66 -5.24 -30.15
N PRO A 149 5.86 -4.71 -30.44
CA PRO A 149 6.08 -3.94 -31.65
C PRO A 149 5.95 -4.82 -32.90
N ASN A 150 5.59 -4.21 -33.99
CA ASN A 150 5.60 -4.81 -35.31
C ASN A 150 6.53 -3.99 -36.23
N PRO A 151 7.63 -4.57 -36.77
CA PRO A 151 8.03 -5.98 -36.66
C PRO A 151 8.58 -6.36 -35.27
N LEU A 152 8.54 -7.64 -34.95
CA LEU A 152 9.20 -8.17 -33.75
C LEU A 152 10.72 -8.01 -33.85
N PRO A 153 11.41 -7.76 -32.74
CA PRO A 153 12.86 -7.81 -32.72
C PRO A 153 13.39 -9.18 -33.17
N ALA A 154 14.54 -9.20 -33.82
CA ALA A 154 15.25 -10.44 -34.10
C ALA A 154 15.43 -11.23 -32.77
N ASN A 155 15.21 -12.52 -32.77
CA ASN A 155 15.22 -13.41 -31.60
C ASN A 155 14.01 -13.26 -30.64
N GLY A 156 12.95 -12.58 -31.04
CA GLY A 156 11.73 -12.40 -30.26
C GLY A 156 10.69 -13.51 -30.38
N SER A 157 10.76 -14.37 -31.42
CA SER A 157 9.74 -15.38 -31.67
C SER A 157 10.00 -16.68 -30.90
N GLY A 158 8.93 -17.29 -30.37
CA GLY A 158 8.97 -18.63 -29.75
C GLY A 158 9.45 -18.68 -28.29
N SER A 159 9.80 -17.56 -27.68
CA SER A 159 10.22 -17.51 -26.29
C SER A 159 9.03 -17.37 -25.35
N ALA A 160 9.04 -18.09 -24.23
CA ALA A 160 8.10 -17.89 -23.13
C ALA A 160 8.59 -16.72 -22.24
N HIS A 161 7.69 -15.82 -21.90
CA HIS A 161 7.99 -14.70 -21.03
C HIS A 161 7.00 -14.64 -19.89
N SER A 162 7.52 -14.38 -18.69
CA SER A 162 6.74 -14.12 -17.50
C SER A 162 6.87 -12.66 -17.10
N PHE A 163 5.83 -12.13 -16.52
CA PHE A 163 5.87 -10.84 -15.83
C PHE A 163 5.02 -10.93 -14.56
N THR A 164 5.31 -10.07 -13.61
CA THR A 164 4.55 -9.93 -12.37
C THR A 164 3.95 -8.54 -12.31
N LEU A 165 2.62 -8.46 -12.24
CA LEU A 165 1.91 -7.24 -11.91
C LEU A 165 1.72 -7.19 -10.40
N THR A 166 2.17 -6.11 -9.78
CA THR A 166 1.95 -5.83 -8.37
C THR A 166 1.01 -4.65 -8.24
N ILE A 167 -0.03 -4.79 -7.45
CA ILE A 167 -0.89 -3.69 -7.03
C ILE A 167 -0.52 -3.37 -5.58
N ASP A 168 -0.02 -2.18 -5.38
CA ASP A 168 0.27 -1.64 -4.06
C ASP A 168 -0.93 -0.81 -3.61
N ALA A 169 -1.32 -0.93 -2.36
CA ALA A 169 -2.36 -0.11 -1.76
C ALA A 169 -1.81 0.59 -0.52
N VAL A 170 -2.11 1.86 -0.41
CA VAL A 170 -1.75 2.68 0.74
C VAL A 170 -3.03 3.19 1.37
N GLN A 171 -3.20 2.92 2.66
CA GLN A 171 -4.35 3.44 3.41
C GLN A 171 -4.31 4.96 3.40
N LYS A 172 -5.42 5.57 3.00
CA LYS A 172 -5.59 7.00 3.08
C LYS A 172 -5.86 7.38 4.52
N GLY A 173 -5.01 8.23 5.10
CA GLY A 173 -5.23 8.78 6.43
C GLY A 173 -6.57 9.53 6.49
N ALA A 174 -7.23 9.43 7.63
CA ALA A 174 -8.40 10.24 7.93
C ALA A 174 -8.01 11.70 8.15
#